data_8248a4452ab59b64f2539fb788785ddb
#
_entry.id   8248a4452ab59b64f2539fb788785ddb
#
_cell.length_a   1.000
_cell.length_b   1.000
_cell.length_c   1.000
_cell.angle_alpha   90.00
_cell.angle_beta   90.00
_cell.angle_gamma   90.00
#
_symmetry.space_group_name_H-M   'P 1'
#
loop_
_entity.id
_entity.type
_entity.pdbx_description
1 polymer ?
#
loop_
_entity_poly.entity_id
_entity_poly.type
_entity_poly.pdbx_seq_one_letter_code
_entity_poly.pdbx_strand_id
1 'polypeptide(L)'
;MVELAYYIYCIAESAAAAQLPVDSLPAAIEDTSKLEWVSVNTLSALASQVPRATYSEENLAEHLTDATWTAIRAMRHETVMEYVAKRVTVIPLRFGTIYLELSGVEQMLTDRSRELESIIEQLRGREEWGVNVYCDRAVLLSSITSVSPVLRDLVQRAEQAPPGQSYLMQKKIETLKVDEARAAVNRIVDQIEERLKAQSDDARRLRILKVETTEHGELKAKFAFLVRRAEFEEFRDAAERQAQEHQQAGVRLELTGPWPVYNFCTGFSDRIA
;
A
#
# COMPACT_ATOMS: atom_id res chain seq x y z
N MET A 1 -38.70 8.45 -12.81
CA MET A 1 -37.78 7.29 -12.64
C MET A 1 -36.47 7.87 -12.13
N VAL A 2 -35.84 7.23 -11.16
CA VAL A 2 -34.50 7.65 -10.70
C VAL A 2 -33.52 7.23 -11.77
N GLU A 3 -32.76 8.19 -12.30
CA GLU A 3 -31.65 7.86 -13.20
C GLU A 3 -30.55 7.17 -12.39
N LEU A 4 -30.01 6.07 -12.92
CA LEU A 4 -29.01 5.25 -12.27
C LEU A 4 -27.67 5.37 -13.02
N ALA A 5 -26.59 5.26 -12.27
CA ALA A 5 -25.20 5.11 -12.75
C ALA A 5 -24.63 3.81 -12.21
N TYR A 6 -23.47 3.40 -12.69
CA TYR A 6 -22.78 2.16 -12.31
C TYR A 6 -21.51 2.49 -11.54
N TYR A 7 -21.49 2.10 -10.27
CA TYR A 7 -20.29 2.14 -9.43
C TYR A 7 -19.52 0.83 -9.61
N ILE A 8 -18.24 0.92 -9.97
CA ILE A 8 -17.42 -0.26 -10.30
C ILE A 8 -16.39 -0.50 -9.19
N TYR A 9 -16.27 -1.75 -8.76
CA TYR A 9 -15.34 -2.17 -7.70
C TYR A 9 -14.04 -2.74 -8.25
N CYS A 10 -14.15 -3.72 -9.14
CA CYS A 10 -13.00 -4.43 -9.69
C CYS A 10 -13.34 -5.07 -11.04
N ILE A 11 -12.30 -5.57 -11.70
CA ILE A 11 -12.38 -6.37 -12.92
C ILE A 11 -11.72 -7.71 -12.66
N ALA A 12 -12.35 -8.79 -13.13
CA ALA A 12 -11.88 -10.17 -13.03
C ALA A 12 -12.03 -10.90 -14.38
N GLU A 13 -11.44 -12.08 -14.49
CA GLU A 13 -11.82 -13.02 -15.54
C GLU A 13 -13.25 -13.51 -15.32
N SER A 14 -14.05 -13.62 -16.39
CA SER A 14 -15.44 -14.07 -16.31
C SER A 14 -15.57 -15.49 -15.70
N ALA A 15 -14.61 -16.35 -15.97
CA ALA A 15 -14.57 -17.69 -15.38
C ALA A 15 -14.34 -17.67 -13.86
N ALA A 16 -13.56 -16.72 -13.36
CA ALA A 16 -13.33 -16.53 -11.92
C ALA A 16 -14.54 -15.84 -11.26
N ALA A 17 -15.12 -14.83 -11.91
CA ALA A 17 -16.33 -14.14 -11.46
C ALA A 17 -17.50 -15.12 -11.29
N ALA A 18 -17.67 -16.08 -12.20
CA ALA A 18 -18.72 -17.12 -12.12
C ALA A 18 -18.59 -18.03 -10.90
N GLN A 19 -17.42 -18.11 -10.26
CA GLN A 19 -17.20 -18.86 -9.02
C GLN A 19 -17.66 -18.10 -7.76
N LEU A 20 -17.98 -16.80 -7.90
CA LEU A 20 -18.46 -15.95 -6.83
C LEU A 20 -19.90 -15.51 -7.10
N PRO A 21 -20.91 -16.33 -6.67
CA PRO A 21 -22.31 -15.96 -6.84
C PRO A 21 -22.60 -14.63 -6.13
N VAL A 22 -23.36 -13.77 -6.77
CA VAL A 22 -23.72 -12.44 -6.25
C VAL A 22 -24.40 -12.48 -4.87
N ASP A 23 -25.16 -13.53 -4.58
CA ASP A 23 -25.82 -13.72 -3.28
C ASP A 23 -24.83 -13.97 -2.12
N SER A 24 -23.58 -14.33 -2.42
CA SER A 24 -22.52 -14.52 -1.43
C SER A 24 -21.68 -13.27 -1.17
N LEU A 25 -21.86 -12.24 -1.98
CA LEU A 25 -21.08 -11.00 -1.88
C LEU A 25 -21.55 -10.14 -0.69
N PRO A 26 -20.68 -9.30 -0.12
CA PRO A 26 -21.06 -8.33 0.90
C PRO A 26 -22.10 -7.32 0.40
N ALA A 27 -22.59 -6.46 1.29
CA ALA A 27 -23.46 -5.36 0.92
C ALA A 27 -22.75 -4.40 -0.05
N ALA A 28 -23.50 -3.90 -1.04
CA ALA A 28 -23.01 -2.90 -1.97
C ALA A 28 -22.75 -1.55 -1.29
N ILE A 29 -22.20 -0.58 -2.04
CA ILE A 29 -21.88 0.75 -1.53
C ILE A 29 -23.09 1.50 -0.99
N GLU A 30 -24.28 1.27 -1.54
CA GLU A 30 -25.57 1.76 -1.05
C GLU A 30 -26.45 0.61 -0.58
N ASP A 31 -27.24 0.83 0.49
CA ASP A 31 -28.10 -0.19 1.08
C ASP A 31 -29.18 -0.73 0.12
N THR A 32 -29.60 0.11 -0.82
CA THR A 32 -30.63 -0.23 -1.81
C THR A 32 -30.05 -0.88 -3.07
N SER A 33 -28.74 -0.92 -3.21
CA SER A 33 -28.04 -1.43 -4.38
C SER A 33 -27.70 -2.91 -4.22
N LYS A 34 -27.62 -3.61 -5.35
CA LYS A 34 -27.14 -4.99 -5.42
C LYS A 34 -25.87 -5.03 -6.25
N LEU A 35 -24.97 -5.90 -5.84
CA LEU A 35 -23.77 -6.22 -6.63
C LEU A 35 -24.18 -7.11 -7.81
N GLU A 36 -23.60 -6.83 -8.98
CA GLU A 36 -23.80 -7.61 -10.20
C GLU A 36 -22.49 -7.71 -11.00
N TRP A 37 -22.30 -8.82 -11.70
CA TRP A 37 -21.20 -8.98 -12.64
C TRP A 37 -21.64 -8.57 -14.03
N VAL A 38 -21.02 -7.52 -14.58
CA VAL A 38 -21.17 -7.09 -15.98
C VAL A 38 -20.10 -7.78 -16.80
N SER A 39 -20.48 -8.74 -17.63
CA SER A 39 -19.55 -9.60 -18.36
C SER A 39 -19.52 -9.26 -19.85
N VAL A 40 -18.30 -9.16 -20.37
CA VAL A 40 -18.01 -8.99 -21.81
C VAL A 40 -16.88 -9.94 -22.17
N ASN A 41 -17.16 -10.93 -23.01
CA ASN A 41 -16.20 -11.96 -23.42
C ASN A 41 -15.54 -12.67 -22.22
N THR A 42 -14.23 -12.50 -22.07
CA THR A 42 -13.41 -13.14 -21.04
C THR A 42 -13.34 -12.35 -19.73
N LEU A 43 -13.86 -11.12 -19.70
CA LEU A 43 -13.74 -10.20 -18.57
C LEU A 43 -15.10 -9.85 -17.96
N SER A 44 -15.10 -9.62 -16.66
CA SER A 44 -16.28 -9.18 -15.90
C SER A 44 -15.90 -8.06 -14.94
N ALA A 45 -16.69 -7.00 -14.91
CA ALA A 45 -16.63 -5.95 -13.91
C ALA A 45 -17.65 -6.19 -12.80
N LEU A 46 -17.23 -6.11 -11.55
CA LEU A 46 -18.16 -6.09 -10.42
C LEU A 46 -18.70 -4.67 -10.25
N ALA A 47 -20.00 -4.54 -10.36
CA ALA A 47 -20.69 -3.26 -10.33
C ALA A 47 -21.87 -3.25 -9.33
N SER A 48 -22.31 -2.06 -8.98
CA SER A 48 -23.64 -1.83 -8.38
C SER A 48 -24.26 -0.58 -8.95
N GLN A 49 -25.61 -0.59 -9.09
CA GLN A 49 -26.32 0.59 -9.53
C GLN A 49 -26.44 1.59 -8.39
N VAL A 50 -26.19 2.87 -8.67
CA VAL A 50 -26.25 3.97 -7.71
C VAL A 50 -27.09 5.12 -8.26
N PRO A 51 -27.72 5.95 -7.42
CA PRO A 51 -28.48 7.12 -7.89
C PRO A 51 -27.56 8.12 -8.58
N ARG A 52 -27.78 8.39 -9.87
CA ARG A 52 -26.97 9.36 -10.65
C ARG A 52 -26.92 10.73 -10.00
N ALA A 53 -28.03 11.17 -9.38
CA ALA A 53 -28.10 12.46 -8.70
C ALA A 53 -27.10 12.56 -7.50
N THR A 54 -26.78 11.45 -6.83
CA THR A 54 -25.81 11.43 -5.71
C THR A 54 -24.37 11.25 -6.22
N TYR A 55 -24.20 10.52 -7.33
CA TYR A 55 -22.91 10.08 -7.83
C TYR A 55 -22.50 10.78 -9.14
N SER A 56 -23.15 11.92 -9.53
CA SER A 56 -22.61 12.79 -10.56
C SER A 56 -21.27 13.41 -10.12
N GLU A 57 -20.44 13.80 -11.06
CA GLU A 57 -19.10 14.36 -10.77
C GLU A 57 -19.16 15.51 -9.76
N GLU A 58 -20.11 16.46 -9.96
CA GLU A 58 -20.29 17.62 -9.09
C GLU A 58 -20.72 17.21 -7.67
N ASN A 59 -21.75 16.37 -7.53
CA ASN A 59 -22.31 15.98 -6.25
C ASN A 59 -21.39 15.01 -5.50
N LEU A 60 -20.67 14.14 -6.22
CA LEU A 60 -19.66 13.28 -5.62
C LEU A 60 -18.52 14.11 -5.02
N ALA A 61 -18.04 15.14 -5.72
CA ALA A 61 -17.01 16.04 -5.21
C ALA A 61 -17.47 16.75 -3.91
N GLU A 62 -18.74 17.17 -3.82
CA GLU A 62 -19.32 17.72 -2.60
C GLU A 62 -19.40 16.68 -1.48
N HIS A 63 -19.93 15.50 -1.76
CA HIS A 63 -20.07 14.41 -0.77
C HIS A 63 -18.72 13.94 -0.24
N LEU A 64 -17.67 13.94 -1.04
CA LEU A 64 -16.31 13.58 -0.59
C LEU A 64 -15.74 14.56 0.45
N THR A 65 -16.32 15.75 0.60
CA THR A 65 -15.96 16.68 1.71
C THR A 65 -16.62 16.28 3.03
N ASP A 66 -17.70 15.51 3.03
CA ASP A 66 -18.31 14.93 4.21
C ASP A 66 -17.56 13.66 4.63
N ALA A 67 -16.78 13.79 5.71
CA ALA A 67 -15.97 12.70 6.23
C ALA A 67 -16.79 11.47 6.64
N THR A 68 -18.01 11.66 7.16
CA THR A 68 -18.88 10.56 7.60
C THR A 68 -19.45 9.81 6.40
N TRP A 69 -19.95 10.55 5.41
CA TRP A 69 -20.46 9.97 4.16
C TRP A 69 -19.38 9.16 3.45
N THR A 70 -18.20 9.74 3.32
CA THR A 70 -17.04 9.13 2.67
C THR A 70 -16.55 7.89 3.41
N ALA A 71 -16.40 7.96 4.74
CA ALA A 71 -15.89 6.84 5.53
C ALA A 71 -16.80 5.60 5.45
N ILE A 72 -18.13 5.78 5.53
CA ILE A 72 -19.08 4.66 5.42
C ILE A 72 -18.94 3.96 4.07
N ARG A 73 -18.88 4.73 2.99
CA ARG A 73 -18.83 4.18 1.63
C ARG A 73 -17.46 3.59 1.27
N ALA A 74 -16.38 4.23 1.71
CA ALA A 74 -15.04 3.69 1.58
C ALA A 74 -14.91 2.34 2.31
N MET A 75 -15.46 2.23 3.53
CA MET A 75 -15.45 0.97 4.27
C MET A 75 -16.24 -0.13 3.57
N ARG A 76 -17.40 0.19 2.98
CA ARG A 76 -18.18 -0.78 2.18
C ARG A 76 -17.43 -1.21 0.92
N HIS A 77 -16.84 -0.25 0.21
CA HIS A 77 -16.00 -0.54 -0.95
C HIS A 77 -14.87 -1.51 -0.59
N GLU A 78 -14.10 -1.20 0.46
CA GLU A 78 -13.00 -2.05 0.91
C GLU A 78 -13.48 -3.43 1.38
N THR A 79 -14.64 -3.52 2.04
CA THR A 79 -15.24 -4.82 2.44
C THR A 79 -15.54 -5.70 1.21
N VAL A 80 -16.09 -5.12 0.16
CA VAL A 80 -16.32 -5.84 -1.12
C VAL A 80 -14.99 -6.24 -1.74
N MET A 81 -14.04 -5.31 -1.81
CA MET A 81 -12.73 -5.54 -2.42
C MET A 81 -11.94 -6.64 -1.71
N GLU A 82 -11.86 -6.59 -0.37
CA GLU A 82 -11.19 -7.64 0.42
C GLU A 82 -11.86 -9.01 0.23
N TYR A 83 -13.19 -9.04 0.21
CA TYR A 83 -13.93 -10.30 0.04
C TYR A 83 -13.60 -10.95 -1.31
N VAL A 84 -13.61 -10.15 -2.38
CA VAL A 84 -13.37 -10.66 -3.74
C VAL A 84 -11.90 -10.99 -3.95
N ALA A 85 -10.98 -10.10 -3.58
CA ALA A 85 -9.53 -10.28 -3.78
C ALA A 85 -8.95 -11.49 -3.04
N LYS A 86 -9.54 -11.86 -1.88
CA LYS A 86 -9.16 -13.09 -1.15
C LYS A 86 -9.53 -14.38 -1.89
N ARG A 87 -10.43 -14.31 -2.88
CA ARG A 87 -11.00 -15.50 -3.56
C ARG A 87 -10.57 -15.63 -5.01
N VAL A 88 -10.47 -14.51 -5.70
CA VAL A 88 -10.12 -14.47 -7.13
C VAL A 88 -9.12 -13.35 -7.41
N THR A 89 -8.34 -13.51 -8.47
CA THR A 89 -7.46 -12.46 -8.95
C THR A 89 -8.28 -11.34 -9.57
N VAL A 90 -8.10 -10.12 -9.11
CA VAL A 90 -8.83 -8.93 -9.57
C VAL A 90 -7.90 -7.76 -9.83
N ILE A 91 -8.32 -6.89 -10.74
CA ILE A 91 -7.82 -5.54 -10.87
C ILE A 91 -8.73 -4.65 -10.02
N PRO A 92 -8.28 -4.15 -8.84
CA PRO A 92 -9.07 -3.25 -8.03
C PRO A 92 -9.21 -1.90 -8.73
N LEU A 93 -10.41 -1.33 -8.69
CA LEU A 93 -10.64 0.03 -9.13
C LEU A 93 -10.68 0.98 -7.92
N ARG A 94 -10.35 2.24 -8.15
CA ARG A 94 -10.36 3.24 -7.09
C ARG A 94 -11.77 3.52 -6.59
N PHE A 95 -11.89 3.83 -5.32
CA PHE A 95 -13.12 4.37 -4.74
C PHE A 95 -13.60 5.57 -5.57
N GLY A 96 -14.90 5.53 -5.94
CA GLY A 96 -15.50 6.57 -6.76
C GLY A 96 -15.40 6.35 -8.27
N THR A 97 -15.00 5.16 -8.75
CA THR A 97 -15.04 4.84 -10.18
C THR A 97 -16.48 4.60 -10.63
N ILE A 98 -17.00 5.49 -11.47
CA ILE A 98 -18.40 5.52 -11.88
C ILE A 98 -18.54 5.64 -13.39
N TYR A 99 -19.47 4.89 -13.94
CA TYR A 99 -19.92 4.99 -15.33
C TYR A 99 -21.39 5.41 -15.36
N LEU A 100 -21.72 6.36 -16.23
CA LEU A 100 -23.11 6.87 -16.33
C LEU A 100 -24.06 5.85 -16.93
N GLU A 101 -23.55 4.94 -17.77
CA GLU A 101 -24.33 3.94 -18.49
C GLU A 101 -23.60 2.60 -18.51
N LEU A 102 -24.37 1.51 -18.58
CA LEU A 102 -23.85 0.15 -18.69
C LEU A 102 -22.98 -0.03 -19.93
N SER A 103 -23.38 0.56 -21.05
CA SER A 103 -22.64 0.53 -22.31
C SER A 103 -21.22 1.08 -22.18
N GLY A 104 -20.99 2.06 -21.30
CA GLY A 104 -19.65 2.58 -21.01
C GLY A 104 -18.76 1.56 -20.30
N VAL A 105 -19.33 0.75 -19.40
CA VAL A 105 -18.60 -0.35 -18.74
C VAL A 105 -18.25 -1.44 -19.76
N GLU A 106 -19.22 -1.84 -20.58
CA GLU A 106 -19.04 -2.85 -21.64
C GLU A 106 -17.99 -2.42 -22.67
N GLN A 107 -18.02 -1.16 -23.07
CA GLN A 107 -17.05 -0.60 -24.01
C GLN A 107 -15.64 -0.57 -23.40
N MET A 108 -15.48 -0.15 -22.15
CA MET A 108 -14.21 -0.16 -21.45
C MET A 108 -13.61 -1.58 -21.38
N LEU A 109 -14.42 -2.59 -21.03
CA LEU A 109 -13.98 -3.99 -21.01
C LEU A 109 -13.55 -4.49 -22.40
N THR A 110 -14.27 -4.05 -23.46
CA THR A 110 -13.96 -4.42 -24.84
C THR A 110 -12.68 -3.76 -25.32
N ASP A 111 -12.58 -2.45 -25.21
CA ASP A 111 -11.50 -1.63 -25.79
C ASP A 111 -10.16 -1.91 -25.11
N ARG A 112 -10.19 -2.28 -23.84
CA ARG A 112 -8.99 -2.54 -23.03
C ARG A 112 -8.77 -4.02 -22.69
N SER A 113 -9.46 -4.93 -23.36
CA SER A 113 -9.44 -6.36 -23.03
C SER A 113 -8.02 -6.92 -22.94
N ARG A 114 -7.17 -6.67 -23.92
CA ARG A 114 -5.77 -7.18 -23.95
C ARG A 114 -4.93 -6.65 -22.78
N GLU A 115 -5.09 -5.37 -22.44
CA GLU A 115 -4.38 -4.75 -21.32
C GLU A 115 -4.83 -5.35 -19.99
N LEU A 116 -6.16 -5.49 -19.79
CA LEU A 116 -6.76 -6.05 -18.59
C LEU A 116 -6.36 -7.52 -18.39
N GLU A 117 -6.41 -8.32 -19.43
CA GLU A 117 -5.98 -9.73 -19.40
C GLU A 117 -4.49 -9.85 -19.02
N SER A 118 -3.64 -8.98 -19.59
CA SER A 118 -2.22 -8.95 -19.26
C SER A 118 -1.96 -8.61 -17.79
N ILE A 119 -2.70 -7.62 -17.25
CA ILE A 119 -2.59 -7.24 -15.83
C ILE A 119 -3.07 -8.39 -14.94
N ILE A 120 -4.21 -9.02 -15.23
CA ILE A 120 -4.72 -10.15 -14.45
C ILE A 120 -3.70 -11.29 -14.43
N GLU A 121 -3.09 -11.60 -15.57
CA GLU A 121 -2.05 -12.64 -15.63
C GLU A 121 -0.82 -12.29 -14.79
N GLN A 122 -0.39 -11.01 -14.81
CA GLN A 122 0.71 -10.55 -13.95
C GLN A 122 0.38 -10.65 -12.46
N LEU A 123 -0.89 -10.48 -12.07
CA LEU A 123 -1.34 -10.55 -10.68
C LEU A 123 -1.66 -11.98 -10.22
N ARG A 124 -1.78 -12.93 -11.13
CA ARG A 124 -2.18 -14.30 -10.82
C ARG A 124 -1.25 -14.96 -9.79
N GLY A 125 -1.85 -15.45 -8.70
CA GLY A 125 -1.12 -16.10 -7.61
C GLY A 125 -0.25 -15.17 -6.76
N ARG A 126 -0.42 -13.85 -6.88
CA ARG A 126 0.30 -12.82 -6.12
C ARG A 126 -0.62 -12.06 -5.19
N GLU A 127 -0.03 -11.47 -4.18
CA GLU A 127 -0.68 -10.64 -3.16
C GLU A 127 0.14 -9.39 -2.90
N GLU A 128 -0.54 -8.31 -2.55
CA GLU A 128 0.13 -7.07 -2.13
C GLU A 128 0.31 -7.10 -0.61
N TRP A 129 1.55 -6.89 -0.17
CA TRP A 129 1.92 -6.77 1.24
C TRP A 129 2.54 -5.41 1.50
N GLY A 130 2.07 -4.76 2.56
CA GLY A 130 2.60 -3.47 3.03
C GLY A 130 3.69 -3.67 4.07
N VAL A 131 4.76 -2.86 3.99
CA VAL A 131 5.76 -2.76 5.05
C VAL A 131 5.91 -1.31 5.46
N ASN A 132 5.56 -1.01 6.70
CA ASN A 132 5.78 0.28 7.34
C ASN A 132 7.07 0.22 8.16
N VAL A 133 7.94 1.20 7.96
CA VAL A 133 9.21 1.32 8.70
C VAL A 133 9.13 2.52 9.62
N TYR A 134 9.18 2.26 10.92
CA TYR A 134 9.17 3.27 11.98
C TYR A 134 10.56 3.41 12.61
N CYS A 135 10.83 4.58 13.18
CA CYS A 135 12.06 4.81 13.93
C CYS A 135 11.76 5.56 15.24
N ASP A 136 12.17 4.97 16.34
CA ASP A 136 12.25 5.65 17.64
C ASP A 136 13.51 6.51 17.66
N ARG A 137 13.32 7.83 17.58
CA ARG A 137 14.42 8.79 17.55
C ARG A 137 15.26 8.78 18.82
N ALA A 138 14.67 8.55 19.99
CA ALA A 138 15.40 8.55 21.25
C ALA A 138 16.34 7.35 21.32
N VAL A 139 15.83 6.16 20.97
CA VAL A 139 16.63 4.93 20.89
C VAL A 139 17.75 5.08 19.86
N LEU A 140 17.44 5.60 18.66
CA LEU A 140 18.45 5.82 17.63
C LEU A 140 19.56 6.75 18.11
N LEU A 141 19.23 7.90 18.71
CA LEU A 141 20.24 8.86 19.19
C LEU A 141 21.08 8.29 20.33
N SER A 142 20.52 7.42 21.17
CA SER A 142 21.27 6.76 22.23
C SER A 142 22.26 5.71 21.71
N SER A 143 21.92 5.04 20.59
CA SER A 143 22.72 3.98 19.97
C SER A 143 23.58 4.47 18.79
N ILE A 144 23.46 5.74 18.40
CA ILE A 144 24.03 6.24 17.12
C ILE A 144 25.54 6.11 17.03
N THR A 145 26.25 6.20 18.13
CA THR A 145 27.71 6.02 18.17
C THR A 145 28.15 4.60 17.81
N SER A 146 27.29 3.61 18.03
CA SER A 146 27.52 2.22 17.61
C SER A 146 26.96 1.92 16.22
N VAL A 147 25.91 2.62 15.80
CA VAL A 147 25.24 2.42 14.51
C VAL A 147 25.99 3.14 13.37
N SER A 148 26.44 4.41 13.59
CA SER A 148 27.18 5.15 12.59
C SER A 148 28.66 4.74 12.54
N PRO A 149 29.17 4.28 11.38
CA PRO A 149 30.60 4.00 11.22
C PRO A 149 31.48 5.23 11.47
N VAL A 150 30.99 6.41 11.06
CA VAL A 150 31.70 7.69 11.22
C VAL A 150 31.85 8.05 12.70
N LEU A 151 30.77 7.95 13.47
CA LEU A 151 30.81 8.24 14.91
C LEU A 151 31.59 7.19 15.68
N ARG A 152 31.51 5.94 15.30
CA ARG A 152 32.29 4.85 15.89
C ARG A 152 33.80 5.09 15.76
N ASP A 153 34.24 5.44 14.57
CA ASP A 153 35.65 5.79 14.31
C ASP A 153 36.09 7.00 15.15
N LEU A 154 35.25 8.05 15.21
CA LEU A 154 35.54 9.23 16.02
C LEU A 154 35.61 8.93 17.53
N VAL A 155 34.72 8.07 18.06
CA VAL A 155 34.73 7.62 19.46
C VAL A 155 36.03 6.88 19.74
N GLN A 156 36.40 5.92 18.89
CA GLN A 156 37.61 5.13 19.06
C GLN A 156 38.91 6.01 19.03
N ARG A 157 38.95 7.01 18.15
CA ARG A 157 40.04 7.98 18.12
C ARG A 157 40.08 8.90 19.34
N ALA A 158 38.91 9.30 19.85
CA ALA A 158 38.80 10.13 21.04
C ALA A 158 39.29 9.42 22.29
N GLU A 159 39.07 8.10 22.39
CA GLU A 159 39.55 7.26 23.49
C GLU A 159 41.11 7.14 23.52
N GLN A 160 41.75 7.19 22.36
CA GLN A 160 43.19 7.05 22.21
C GLN A 160 43.93 8.41 22.20
N ALA A 161 43.22 9.54 22.16
CA ALA A 161 43.78 10.87 22.03
C ALA A 161 44.18 11.51 23.38
N PRO A 162 45.16 12.45 23.41
CA PRO A 162 45.42 13.27 24.57
C PRO A 162 44.18 14.07 25.02
N PRO A 163 44.07 14.45 26.31
CA PRO A 163 42.85 15.02 26.89
C PRO A 163 42.24 16.19 26.11
N GLY A 164 43.09 17.13 25.63
CA GLY A 164 42.62 18.29 24.85
C GLY A 164 42.06 17.93 23.47
N GLN A 165 42.64 16.94 22.81
CA GLN A 165 42.16 16.46 21.51
C GLN A 165 40.88 15.59 21.70
N SER A 166 40.87 14.75 22.71
CA SER A 166 39.69 13.95 23.10
C SER A 166 38.48 14.82 23.30
N TYR A 167 38.61 15.93 24.06
CA TYR A 167 37.52 16.89 24.27
C TYR A 167 36.95 17.50 22.99
N LEU A 168 37.87 17.90 22.05
CA LEU A 168 37.43 18.45 20.76
C LEU A 168 36.70 17.41 19.92
N MET A 169 37.17 16.15 19.94
CA MET A 169 36.50 15.05 19.22
C MET A 169 35.11 14.74 19.82
N GLN A 170 34.97 14.76 21.15
CA GLN A 170 33.69 14.58 21.81
C GLN A 170 32.69 15.68 21.42
N LYS A 171 33.13 16.96 21.38
CA LYS A 171 32.27 18.04 20.87
C LYS A 171 31.85 17.84 19.44
N LYS A 172 32.75 17.38 18.57
CA LYS A 172 32.45 17.06 17.18
C LYS A 172 31.44 15.92 17.06
N ILE A 173 31.57 14.86 17.88
CA ILE A 173 30.61 13.76 17.96
C ILE A 173 29.23 14.29 18.29
N GLU A 174 29.06 15.11 19.34
CA GLU A 174 27.77 15.68 19.71
C GLU A 174 27.15 16.53 18.59
N THR A 175 27.95 17.29 17.86
CA THR A 175 27.47 18.11 16.73
C THR A 175 26.98 17.23 15.56
N LEU A 176 27.65 16.12 15.31
CA LEU A 176 27.32 15.24 14.18
C LEU A 176 26.19 14.25 14.45
N LYS A 177 25.84 13.99 15.72
CA LYS A 177 24.88 12.95 16.10
C LYS A 177 23.55 13.03 15.34
N VAL A 178 23.00 14.21 15.18
CA VAL A 178 21.68 14.39 14.55
C VAL A 178 21.72 14.10 13.05
N ASP A 179 22.77 14.58 12.37
CA ASP A 179 22.92 14.36 10.93
C ASP A 179 23.28 12.90 10.62
N GLU A 180 24.15 12.29 11.45
CA GLU A 180 24.48 10.88 11.33
C GLU A 180 23.29 9.98 11.64
N ALA A 181 22.44 10.34 12.60
CA ALA A 181 21.19 9.62 12.87
C ALA A 181 20.25 9.64 11.65
N ARG A 182 20.08 10.79 11.01
CA ARG A 182 19.29 10.90 9.78
C ARG A 182 19.88 10.05 8.65
N ALA A 183 21.17 10.13 8.44
CA ALA A 183 21.86 9.34 7.41
C ALA A 183 21.80 7.84 7.70
N ALA A 184 21.90 7.42 8.97
CA ALA A 184 21.80 6.03 9.38
C ALA A 184 20.39 5.46 9.10
N VAL A 185 19.32 6.18 9.46
CA VAL A 185 17.95 5.74 9.17
C VAL A 185 17.72 5.57 7.67
N ASN A 186 18.17 6.53 6.86
CA ASN A 186 18.01 6.43 5.41
C ASN A 186 18.73 5.19 4.85
N ARG A 187 19.98 4.94 5.28
CA ARG A 187 20.70 3.72 4.89
C ARG A 187 19.98 2.44 5.30
N ILE A 188 19.44 2.39 6.51
CA ILE A 188 18.68 1.23 6.99
C ILE A 188 17.41 1.04 6.17
N VAL A 189 16.66 2.10 5.89
CA VAL A 189 15.45 2.06 5.06
C VAL A 189 15.77 1.53 3.66
N ASP A 190 16.82 2.03 3.03
CA ASP A 190 17.24 1.61 1.68
C ASP A 190 17.70 0.14 1.67
N GLN A 191 18.40 -0.33 2.73
CA GLN A 191 18.77 -1.74 2.88
C GLN A 191 17.56 -2.66 3.05
N ILE A 192 16.57 -2.24 3.85
CA ILE A 192 15.31 -2.99 4.01
C ILE A 192 14.60 -3.10 2.67
N GLU A 193 14.48 -1.99 1.93
CA GLU A 193 13.86 -1.96 0.60
C GLU A 193 14.55 -2.95 -0.35
N GLU A 194 15.88 -2.89 -0.48
CA GLU A 194 16.66 -3.79 -1.34
C GLU A 194 16.47 -5.26 -0.99
N ARG A 195 16.55 -5.59 0.30
CA ARG A 195 16.46 -6.98 0.74
C ARG A 195 15.07 -7.57 0.57
N LEU A 196 14.02 -6.80 0.83
CA LEU A 196 12.64 -7.25 0.64
C LEU A 196 12.24 -7.26 -0.84
N LYS A 197 12.76 -6.34 -1.64
CA LYS A 197 12.59 -6.35 -3.09
C LYS A 197 13.17 -7.62 -3.73
N ALA A 198 14.28 -8.13 -3.22
CA ALA A 198 14.87 -9.38 -3.71
C ALA A 198 14.00 -10.63 -3.42
N GLN A 199 13.01 -10.50 -2.53
CA GLN A 199 12.04 -11.56 -2.15
C GLN A 199 10.62 -11.27 -2.69
N SER A 200 10.48 -10.39 -3.65
CA SER A 200 9.19 -10.00 -4.24
C SER A 200 9.33 -9.86 -5.76
N ASP A 201 8.21 -9.97 -6.49
CA ASP A 201 8.18 -9.81 -7.95
C ASP A 201 8.22 -8.33 -8.35
N ASP A 202 7.66 -7.44 -7.52
CA ASP A 202 7.72 -5.98 -7.71
C ASP A 202 7.63 -5.26 -6.36
N ALA A 203 8.11 -4.01 -6.31
CA ALA A 203 8.10 -3.17 -5.13
C ALA A 203 7.79 -1.71 -5.47
N ARG A 204 7.06 -1.05 -4.58
CA ARG A 204 6.74 0.38 -4.69
C ARG A 204 7.02 1.07 -3.35
N ARG A 205 7.80 2.15 -3.39
CA ARG A 205 7.92 3.06 -2.25
C ARG A 205 6.78 4.06 -2.27
N LEU A 206 5.96 4.05 -1.24
CA LEU A 206 4.75 4.86 -1.16
C LEU A 206 5.05 6.24 -0.55
N ARG A 207 4.30 7.25 -0.99
CA ARG A 207 4.42 8.60 -0.45
C ARG A 207 3.80 8.68 0.95
N ILE A 208 4.53 9.22 1.92
CA ILE A 208 4.01 9.57 3.24
C ILE A 208 3.36 10.95 3.11
N LEU A 209 2.04 11.02 3.28
CA LEU A 209 1.26 12.27 3.13
C LEU A 209 1.32 13.15 4.37
N LYS A 210 1.45 12.55 5.55
CA LYS A 210 1.57 13.24 6.85
C LYS A 210 2.64 12.55 7.68
N VAL A 211 3.31 13.33 8.52
CA VAL A 211 4.20 12.74 9.54
C VAL A 211 3.31 12.01 10.54
N GLU A 212 3.40 10.68 10.54
CA GLU A 212 2.69 9.83 11.47
C GLU A 212 3.66 9.41 12.57
N THR A 213 3.33 9.74 13.81
CA THR A 213 4.06 9.28 14.99
C THR A 213 3.12 8.35 15.76
N THR A 214 3.57 7.13 15.95
CA THR A 214 2.84 6.09 16.69
C THR A 214 3.62 5.70 17.95
N GLU A 215 3.12 4.76 18.72
CA GLU A 215 3.88 4.12 19.82
C GLU A 215 5.17 3.44 19.34
N HIS A 216 5.30 3.17 18.03
CA HIS A 216 6.49 2.58 17.41
C HIS A 216 7.52 3.61 16.96
N GLY A 217 7.22 4.92 17.11
CA GLY A 217 8.06 6.02 16.67
C GLY A 217 7.50 6.71 15.42
N GLU A 218 8.36 7.47 14.75
CA GLU A 218 8.02 8.21 13.54
C GLU A 218 8.10 7.30 12.30
N LEU A 219 7.06 7.34 11.48
CA LEU A 219 7.03 6.62 10.19
C LEU A 219 8.08 7.20 9.23
N LYS A 220 9.03 6.38 8.79
CA LYS A 220 10.15 6.77 7.90
C LYS A 220 9.97 6.32 6.47
N ALA A 221 9.33 5.18 6.25
CA ALA A 221 9.02 4.69 4.92
C ALA A 221 7.77 3.81 4.93
N LYS A 222 7.07 3.79 3.79
CA LYS A 222 5.99 2.86 3.48
C LYS A 222 6.31 2.20 2.15
N PHE A 223 6.18 0.89 2.11
CA PHE A 223 6.38 0.10 0.91
C PHE A 223 5.18 -0.79 0.63
N ALA A 224 4.93 -1.04 -0.63
CA ALA A 224 4.09 -2.13 -1.11
C ALA A 224 4.96 -3.11 -1.88
N PHE A 225 4.80 -4.40 -1.61
CA PHE A 225 5.49 -5.49 -2.29
C PHE A 225 4.48 -6.44 -2.92
N LEU A 226 4.74 -6.83 -4.17
CA LEU A 226 3.96 -7.86 -4.86
C LEU A 226 4.66 -9.20 -4.65
N VAL A 227 4.05 -10.07 -3.87
CA VAL A 227 4.65 -11.32 -3.42
C VAL A 227 3.83 -12.51 -3.92
N ARG A 228 4.48 -13.56 -4.40
CA ARG A 228 3.79 -14.82 -4.71
C ARG A 228 3.26 -15.46 -3.45
N ARG A 229 2.02 -15.91 -3.46
CA ARG A 229 1.41 -16.61 -2.30
C ARG A 229 2.26 -17.75 -1.79
N ALA A 230 2.88 -18.52 -2.71
CA ALA A 230 3.72 -19.64 -2.37
C ALA A 230 5.04 -19.24 -1.68
N GLU A 231 5.49 -17.99 -1.86
CA GLU A 231 6.76 -17.46 -1.35
C GLU A 231 6.55 -16.49 -0.16
N PHE A 232 5.31 -16.35 0.31
CA PHE A 232 4.98 -15.42 1.40
C PHE A 232 5.76 -15.70 2.70
N GLU A 233 5.89 -16.97 3.08
CA GLU A 233 6.62 -17.34 4.30
C GLU A 233 8.09 -16.89 4.24
N GLU A 234 8.74 -17.03 3.09
CA GLU A 234 10.12 -16.59 2.88
C GLU A 234 10.24 -15.06 2.93
N PHE A 235 9.26 -14.36 2.36
CA PHE A 235 9.17 -12.91 2.43
C PHE A 235 8.96 -12.42 3.86
N ARG A 236 8.03 -13.03 4.60
CA ARG A 236 7.78 -12.73 6.02
C ARG A 236 9.03 -12.93 6.85
N ASP A 237 9.70 -14.07 6.71
CA ASP A 237 10.92 -14.38 7.45
C ASP A 237 12.05 -13.38 7.11
N ALA A 238 12.11 -12.89 5.87
CA ALA A 238 13.04 -11.83 5.50
C ALA A 238 12.70 -10.50 6.20
N ALA A 239 11.43 -10.13 6.28
CA ALA A 239 10.99 -8.93 7.00
C ALA A 239 11.29 -9.03 8.51
N GLU A 240 11.05 -10.18 9.13
CA GLU A 240 11.37 -10.43 10.53
C GLU A 240 12.89 -10.34 10.80
N ARG A 241 13.72 -10.91 9.93
CA ARG A 241 15.19 -10.76 10.02
C ARG A 241 15.61 -9.30 9.96
N GLN A 242 15.03 -8.49 9.06
CA GLN A 242 15.31 -7.06 8.99
C GLN A 242 14.85 -6.33 10.27
N ALA A 243 13.70 -6.68 10.82
CA ALA A 243 13.21 -6.10 12.07
C ALA A 243 14.18 -6.39 13.23
N GLN A 244 14.66 -7.62 13.36
CA GLN A 244 15.61 -8.03 14.38
C GLN A 244 16.99 -7.36 14.23
N GLU A 245 17.53 -7.30 13.00
CA GLU A 245 18.82 -6.70 12.69
C GLU A 245 18.89 -5.23 13.11
N HIS A 246 17.78 -4.49 12.92
CA HIS A 246 17.74 -3.04 13.13
C HIS A 246 17.04 -2.61 14.44
N GLN A 247 16.58 -3.54 15.26
CA GLN A 247 15.87 -3.26 16.51
C GLN A 247 16.69 -2.39 17.47
N GLN A 248 17.99 -2.66 17.61
CA GLN A 248 18.89 -1.88 18.49
C GLN A 248 19.11 -0.45 18.01
N ALA A 249 18.91 -0.19 16.71
CA ALA A 249 18.92 1.15 16.14
C ALA A 249 17.58 1.89 16.32
N GLY A 250 16.62 1.29 17.06
CA GLY A 250 15.28 1.86 17.25
C GLY A 250 14.38 1.77 16.03
N VAL A 251 14.74 0.95 15.02
CA VAL A 251 13.92 0.73 13.82
C VAL A 251 12.98 -0.44 14.05
N ARG A 252 11.73 -0.26 13.67
CA ARG A 252 10.66 -1.27 13.72
C ARG A 252 10.00 -1.41 12.38
N LEU A 253 9.66 -2.63 12.02
CA LEU A 253 8.90 -2.96 10.84
C LEU A 253 7.53 -3.47 11.24
N GLU A 254 6.52 -3.05 10.49
CA GLU A 254 5.16 -3.55 10.57
C GLU A 254 4.77 -4.12 9.21
N LEU A 255 4.50 -5.42 9.15
CA LEU A 255 3.99 -6.11 7.97
C LEU A 255 2.46 -6.09 8.01
N THR A 256 1.83 -5.63 6.93
CA THR A 256 0.39 -5.50 6.81
C THR A 256 -0.13 -6.12 5.52
N GLY A 257 -1.35 -6.63 5.53
CA GLY A 257 -1.96 -7.26 4.35
C GLY A 257 -2.42 -8.70 4.62
N PRO A 258 -2.74 -9.48 3.57
CA PRO A 258 -2.67 -9.05 2.17
C PRO A 258 -3.73 -8.02 1.82
N TRP A 259 -3.33 -7.03 1.02
CA TRP A 259 -4.21 -5.98 0.51
C TRP A 259 -4.65 -6.28 -0.94
N PRO A 260 -5.81 -5.74 -1.38
CA PRO A 260 -6.08 -5.66 -2.81
C PRO A 260 -4.96 -4.91 -3.54
N VAL A 261 -4.57 -5.39 -4.72
CA VAL A 261 -3.32 -4.99 -5.41
C VAL A 261 -3.38 -3.61 -6.07
N TYR A 262 -3.82 -2.59 -5.35
CA TYR A 262 -3.99 -1.23 -5.86
C TYR A 262 -2.68 -0.61 -6.38
N ASN A 263 -1.58 -0.83 -5.67
CA ASN A 263 -0.30 -0.19 -6.02
C ASN A 263 0.36 -0.78 -7.26
N PHE A 264 -0.06 -1.94 -7.73
CA PHE A 264 0.50 -2.62 -8.90
C PHE A 264 -0.40 -2.54 -10.14
N CYS A 265 -1.56 -1.85 -10.03
CA CYS A 265 -2.49 -1.58 -11.13
C CYS A 265 -2.52 -0.10 -11.54
N THR A 266 -1.59 0.74 -11.08
CA THR A 266 -1.64 2.21 -11.12
C THR A 266 -1.63 2.80 -12.53
N GLY A 267 -1.09 2.15 -13.53
CA GLY A 267 -1.15 2.66 -14.91
C GLY A 267 -2.54 2.59 -15.55
N PHE A 268 -3.43 1.77 -14.98
CA PHE A 268 -4.78 1.53 -15.45
C PHE A 268 -5.82 2.35 -14.67
N SER A 269 -5.80 2.30 -13.34
CA SER A 269 -6.78 2.97 -12.48
C SER A 269 -6.81 4.49 -12.66
N ASP A 270 -5.66 5.11 -12.98
CA ASP A 270 -5.53 6.56 -13.18
C ASP A 270 -6.15 7.07 -14.48
N ARG A 271 -6.46 6.18 -15.43
CA ARG A 271 -7.02 6.51 -16.75
C ARG A 271 -8.51 6.19 -16.89
N ILE A 272 -9.12 5.67 -15.85
CA ILE A 272 -10.54 5.29 -15.82
C ILE A 272 -11.34 6.20 -14.87
N ALA A 273 -10.68 6.88 -13.94
CA ALA A 273 -11.31 7.80 -12.98
C ALA A 273 -11.57 9.17 -13.61
#